data_0c18c68e65537a1665d9d131e49513d4
#
_entry.id   0c18c68e65537a1665d9d131e49513d4
#
_cell.length_a   1.000
_cell.length_b   1.000
_cell.length_c   1.000
_cell.angle_alpha   90.00
_cell.angle_beta   90.00
_cell.angle_gamma   90.00
#
_symmetry.space_group_name_H-M   'P 1'
#
loop_
_entity.id
_entity.type
_entity.pdbx_description
1 polymer ?
#
loop_
_entity_poly.entity_id
_entity_poly.type
_entity_poly.pdbx_seq_one_letter_code
_entity_poly.pdbx_strand_id
1 'polypeptide(L)' 'MGFNIYKEIPKIKEYLKGEGYVKNIPDHLFGRSLMILFGMKKATVRKWISYFEENDIIKIDGDKVNFL' A
#
# COMPACT_ATOMS: atom_id res chain seq x y z
N MET A 1 -12.60 -15.80 9.91
CA MET A 1 -11.41 -15.77 9.05
C MET A 1 -10.92 -14.35 8.85
N GLY A 2 -9.70 -14.11 9.23
CA GLY A 2 -9.13 -12.80 9.11
C GLY A 2 -8.53 -12.52 7.73
N PHE A 3 -8.50 -11.27 7.36
CA PHE A 3 -7.78 -10.78 6.20
C PHE A 3 -6.28 -10.81 6.49
N ASN A 4 -5.51 -11.48 5.64
CA ASN A 4 -4.06 -11.56 5.80
C ASN A 4 -3.40 -10.66 4.76
N ILE A 5 -3.06 -9.45 5.17
CA ILE A 5 -2.50 -8.43 4.29
C ILE A 5 -1.13 -8.86 3.73
N TYR A 6 -0.38 -9.67 4.48
CA TYR A 6 0.94 -10.12 4.01
C TYR A 6 0.85 -10.96 2.74
N LYS A 7 -0.23 -11.73 2.60
CA LYS A 7 -0.47 -12.51 1.39
C LYS A 7 -0.87 -11.61 0.22
N GLU A 8 -1.34 -10.41 0.53
CA GLU A 8 -1.85 -9.49 -0.48
C GLU A 8 -0.78 -8.49 -0.97
N ILE A 9 0.38 -8.44 -0.31
CA ILE A 9 1.45 -7.51 -0.72
C ILE A 9 1.89 -7.73 -2.16
N PRO A 10 2.11 -8.96 -2.65
CA PRO A 10 2.45 -9.16 -4.07
C PRO A 10 1.39 -8.61 -5.02
N LYS A 11 0.13 -8.68 -4.63
CA LYS A 11 -0.98 -8.17 -5.43
C LYS A 11 -0.94 -6.63 -5.51
N ILE A 12 -0.62 -5.98 -4.40
CA ILE A 12 -0.44 -4.54 -4.35
C ILE A 12 0.71 -4.11 -5.25
N LYS A 13 1.85 -4.80 -5.14
CA LYS A 13 3.02 -4.52 -5.96
C LYS A 13 2.71 -4.66 -7.45
N GLU A 14 1.99 -5.69 -7.80
CA GLU A 14 1.62 -5.97 -9.19
C GLU A 14 0.73 -4.87 -9.75
N TYR A 15 -0.25 -4.44 -8.97
CA TYR A 15 -1.13 -3.34 -9.35
C TYR A 15 -0.34 -2.06 -9.62
N LEU A 16 0.55 -1.71 -8.69
CA LEU A 16 1.35 -0.49 -8.81
C LEU A 16 2.34 -0.56 -9.97
N LYS A 17 2.89 -1.74 -10.21
CA LYS A 17 3.78 -1.97 -11.35
C LYS A 17 3.02 -1.73 -12.66
N GLY A 18 1.78 -2.18 -12.74
CA GLY A 18 0.92 -1.93 -13.90
C GLY A 18 0.66 -0.45 -14.13
N GLU A 19 0.70 0.35 -13.07
CA GLU A 19 0.57 1.81 -13.14
C GLU A 19 1.91 2.51 -13.39
N GLY A 20 2.99 1.75 -13.53
CA GLY A 20 4.31 2.30 -13.83
C GLY A 20 5.19 2.58 -12.61
N TYR A 21 4.83 2.06 -11.43
CA TYR A 21 5.55 2.37 -10.19
C TYR A 21 6.09 1.10 -9.53
N VAL A 22 7.41 1.02 -9.41
CA VAL A 22 8.11 -0.02 -8.66
C VAL A 22 8.68 0.55 -7.37
N LYS A 23 9.10 1.82 -7.42
CA LYS A 23 9.65 2.53 -6.26
C LYS A 23 9.21 4.00 -6.32
N ASN A 24 9.41 4.72 -5.21
CA ASN A 24 9.02 6.13 -5.10
C ASN A 24 7.56 6.33 -5.51
N ILE A 25 6.70 5.51 -4.94
CA ILE A 25 5.27 5.48 -5.28
C ILE A 25 4.59 6.66 -4.61
N PRO A 26 3.86 7.50 -5.36
CA PRO A 26 3.10 8.58 -4.73
C PRO A 26 2.15 8.01 -3.67
N ASP A 27 2.08 8.65 -2.50
CA ASP A 27 1.28 8.14 -1.39
C ASP A 27 -0.20 8.02 -1.73
N HIS A 28 -0.73 8.99 -2.48
CA HIS A 28 -2.14 8.94 -2.91
C HIS A 28 -2.41 7.75 -3.84
N LEU A 29 -1.45 7.40 -4.66
CA LEU A 29 -1.59 6.24 -5.56
C LEU A 29 -1.51 4.93 -4.79
N PHE A 30 -0.62 4.86 -3.80
CA PHE A 30 -0.54 3.71 -2.91
C PHE A 30 -1.86 3.51 -2.16
N GLY A 31 -2.40 4.57 -1.59
CA GLY A 31 -3.69 4.51 -0.91
C GLY A 31 -4.82 4.10 -1.85
N ARG A 32 -4.81 4.63 -3.07
CA ARG A 32 -5.81 4.28 -4.07
C ARG A 32 -5.77 2.80 -4.43
N SER A 33 -4.58 2.19 -4.48
CA SER A 33 -4.44 0.77 -4.76
C SER A 33 -5.17 -0.07 -3.71
N LEU A 34 -5.06 0.32 -2.44
CA LEU A 34 -5.76 -0.38 -1.36
C LEU A 34 -7.28 -0.23 -1.48
N MET A 35 -7.74 0.95 -1.89
CA MET A 35 -9.16 1.20 -2.09
C MET A 35 -9.70 0.35 -3.25
N ILE A 36 -8.98 0.27 -4.34
CA ILE A 36 -9.40 -0.46 -5.53
C ILE A 36 -9.33 -1.97 -5.33
N LEU A 37 -8.22 -2.45 -4.78
CA LEU A 37 -8.00 -3.90 -4.64
C LEU A 37 -8.85 -4.53 -3.55
N PHE A 38 -9.09 -3.80 -2.46
CA PHE A 38 -9.71 -4.37 -1.26
C PHE A 38 -10.99 -3.65 -0.83
N GLY A 39 -11.43 -2.66 -1.58
CA GLY A 39 -12.63 -1.92 -1.24
C GLY A 39 -12.55 -1.14 0.06
N MET A 40 -11.34 -0.76 0.47
CA MET A 40 -11.15 -0.03 1.72
C MET A 40 -11.64 1.41 1.62
N LYS A 41 -12.19 1.91 2.72
CA LYS A 41 -12.51 3.32 2.86
C LYS A 41 -11.26 4.10 3.23
N LYS A 42 -11.28 5.40 3.01
CA LYS A 42 -10.14 6.29 3.23
C LYS A 42 -9.54 6.16 4.64
N ALA A 43 -10.39 6.12 5.66
CA ALA A 43 -9.93 5.98 7.04
C ALA A 43 -9.22 4.64 7.26
N THR A 44 -9.72 3.57 6.66
CA THR A 44 -9.12 2.24 6.74
C THR A 44 -7.79 2.20 6.03
N VAL A 45 -7.69 2.86 4.87
CA VAL A 45 -6.45 2.97 4.10
C VAL A 45 -5.34 3.61 4.96
N ARG A 46 -5.65 4.69 5.66
CA ARG A 46 -4.68 5.36 6.53
C ARG A 46 -4.18 4.45 7.64
N LYS A 47 -5.08 3.65 8.24
CA LYS A 47 -4.70 2.68 9.27
C LYS A 47 -3.73 1.65 8.72
N TRP A 48 -4.00 1.12 7.53
CA TRP A 48 -3.16 0.11 6.92
C TRP A 48 -1.80 0.66 6.51
N ILE A 49 -1.75 1.89 6.01
CA ILE A 49 -0.48 2.54 5.67
C ILE A 49 0.39 2.69 6.91
N SER A 50 -0.18 3.16 8.02
CA SER A 50 0.53 3.28 9.29
C SER A 50 1.00 1.91 9.78
N TYR A 51 0.16 0.90 9.67
CA TYR A 51 0.48 -0.46 10.07
C TYR A 51 1.65 -1.00 9.25
N PHE A 52 1.64 -0.79 7.95
CA PHE A 52 2.72 -1.22 7.08
C PHE A 52 4.05 -0.56 7.44
N GLU A 53 4.01 0.74 7.73
CA GLU A 53 5.21 1.47 8.14
C GLU A 53 5.73 0.96 9.47
N GLU A 54 4.86 0.77 10.44
CA GLU A 54 5.25 0.29 11.77
C GLU A 54 5.84 -1.12 11.72
N ASN A 55 5.44 -1.93 10.76
CA ASN A 55 5.91 -3.30 10.62
C ASN A 55 7.03 -3.44 9.58
N ASP A 56 7.64 -2.34 9.18
CA ASP A 56 8.76 -2.31 8.24
C ASP A 56 8.45 -2.95 6.89
N ILE A 57 7.19 -2.86 6.47
CA ILE A 57 6.78 -3.34 5.15
C ILE A 57 7.04 -2.26 4.11
N ILE A 58 6.82 -1.00 4.49
CA ILE A 58 7.08 0.15 3.64
C ILE A 58 7.84 1.21 4.41
N LYS A 59 8.49 2.10 3.66
CA LYS A 59 9.09 3.32 4.20
C LYS A 59 8.42 4.50 3.51
N ILE A 60 7.99 5.47 4.32
CA ILE A 60 7.41 6.70 3.83
C ILE A 60 8.45 7.80 3.88
N ASP A 61 8.68 8.45 2.74
CA ASP A 61 9.65 9.53 2.62
C ASP A 61 8.94 10.70 1.94
N GLY A 62 8.52 11.68 2.74
CA GLY A 62 7.73 12.79 2.26
C GLY A 62 6.38 12.30 1.74
N ASP A 63 6.13 12.49 0.45
CA ASP A 63 4.91 12.02 -0.21
C ASP A 63 5.13 10.75 -1.04
N LYS A 64 6.25 10.08 -0.83
CA LYS A 64 6.60 8.84 -1.56
C LYS A 64 6.62 7.65 -0.63
N VAL A 65 6.20 6.50 -1.16
CA VAL A 65 6.16 5.23 -0.46
C VAL A 65 7.05 4.24 -1.19
N ASN A 66 7.85 3.50 -0.44
CA ASN A 66 8.69 2.43 -1.00
C ASN A 66 8.48 1.16 -0.18
N PHE A 67 8.39 0.03 -0.87
CA PHE A 67 8.42 -1.27 -0.20
C PHE A 67 9.84 -1.56 0.29
N LEU A 68 9.92 -2.13 1.46
CA LEU A 68 11.21 -2.53 2.06
C LEU A 68 11.56 -3.97 1.75
#